data_5a8447c51bc3cacb3b386bacacdc057f
#
_entry.id   5a8447c51bc3cacb3b386bacacdc057f
#
_cell.length_a   1.000
_cell.length_b   1.000
_cell.length_c   1.000
_cell.angle_alpha   90.00
_cell.angle_beta   90.00
_cell.angle_gamma   90.00
#
_symmetry.space_group_name_H-M   'P 1'
#
loop_
_entity.id
_entity.type
_entity.pdbx_description
1 polymer ?
#
loop_
_entity_poly.entity_id
_entity_poly.type
_entity_poly.pdbx_seq_one_letter_code
_entity_poly.pdbx_strand_id
1 'polypeptide(L)'
;MVPKWSPKFLHDENHVQKLQFGSSRLYSLTSAERTWPSAARVYDSGPVAGSVRFEWDALDWFEEDEPLILHPRNPYVRVDSLRSHRHIRVELDGVVLAETHSPVLLFETGLPTRFYIDRTDVEFSHLEPSKTESVCPYKGITSAYWTFRNGDAVYPDIAWAYDYPLREVAPIAGMIAFYNEKLDIFVDGASLPRPHTIFT
;
A
#
# COMPACT_ATOMS: atom_id res chain seq x y z
N MET A 1 11.60 2.42 -8.40
CA MET A 1 12.55 1.29 -8.68
C MET A 1 12.75 0.59 -7.35
N VAL A 2 12.07 -0.53 -7.11
CA VAL A 2 12.31 -1.34 -5.91
C VAL A 2 13.79 -1.73 -5.93
N PRO A 3 14.59 -1.41 -4.91
CA PRO A 3 15.98 -1.85 -4.89
C PRO A 3 15.99 -3.37 -5.03
N LYS A 4 16.72 -3.89 -6.01
CA LYS A 4 17.03 -5.32 -6.06
C LYS A 4 17.92 -5.61 -4.85
N TRP A 5 17.31 -5.94 -3.74
CA TRP A 5 17.98 -6.47 -2.57
C TRP A 5 18.56 -7.85 -2.95
N SER A 6 19.85 -7.91 -3.09
CA SER A 6 20.58 -9.17 -3.05
C SER A 6 21.31 -9.22 -1.71
N PRO A 7 20.71 -9.74 -0.66
CA PRO A 7 21.41 -9.90 0.60
C PRO A 7 22.55 -10.88 0.39
N LYS A 8 23.78 -10.46 0.67
CA LYS A 8 24.88 -11.39 0.85
C LYS A 8 24.70 -12.03 2.21
N PHE A 9 24.33 -13.31 2.23
CA PHE A 9 24.24 -14.08 3.46
C PHE A 9 25.66 -14.47 3.90
N LEU A 10 26.01 -14.11 5.13
CA LEU A 10 27.19 -14.62 5.79
C LEU A 10 26.78 -15.86 6.60
N HIS A 11 27.44 -16.98 6.35
CA HIS A 11 27.16 -18.25 7.03
C HIS A 11 27.67 -18.22 8.46
N ASP A 12 26.79 -18.48 9.44
CA ASP A 12 27.18 -18.76 10.83
C ASP A 12 27.19 -20.29 11.01
N GLU A 13 28.37 -20.91 10.95
CA GLU A 13 28.54 -22.37 10.93
C GLU A 13 28.12 -23.08 12.25
N ASN A 14 27.82 -22.31 13.32
CA ASN A 14 27.69 -22.88 14.66
C ASN A 14 26.25 -23.12 15.13
N HIS A 15 25.22 -22.78 14.37
CA HIS A 15 23.81 -22.87 14.82
C HIS A 15 22.90 -23.64 13.87
N VAL A 16 23.07 -24.98 13.81
CA VAL A 16 22.07 -25.85 13.22
C VAL A 16 21.02 -26.18 14.31
N GLN A 17 19.78 -25.69 14.18
CA GLN A 17 18.67 -26.07 15.03
C GLN A 17 17.78 -27.09 14.34
N LYS A 18 17.50 -28.23 15.00
CA LYS A 18 16.44 -29.14 14.61
C LYS A 18 15.13 -28.64 15.20
N LEU A 19 14.26 -28.09 14.35
CA LEU A 19 12.94 -27.60 14.73
C LEU A 19 11.87 -28.59 14.26
N GLN A 20 10.65 -28.44 14.77
CA GLN A 20 9.46 -29.18 14.35
C GLN A 20 9.25 -29.15 12.82
N PHE A 21 9.78 -28.13 12.12
CA PHE A 21 9.67 -27.93 10.68
C PHE A 21 10.89 -28.39 9.86
N GLY A 22 11.84 -29.10 10.47
CA GLY A 22 13.06 -29.57 9.85
C GLY A 22 14.33 -28.90 10.39
N SER A 23 15.49 -29.18 9.76
CA SER A 23 16.75 -28.51 10.09
C SER A 23 16.82 -27.13 9.45
N SER A 24 17.48 -26.20 10.12
CA SER A 24 17.68 -24.85 9.62
C SER A 24 19.01 -24.26 10.09
N ARG A 25 19.53 -23.29 9.38
CA ARG A 25 20.76 -22.55 9.70
C ARG A 25 20.47 -21.06 9.81
N LEU A 26 21.14 -20.40 10.76
CA LEU A 26 21.09 -18.94 10.92
C LEU A 26 22.17 -18.29 10.06
N TYR A 27 21.82 -17.15 9.50
CA TYR A 27 22.67 -16.31 8.67
C TYR A 27 22.60 -14.87 9.12
N SER A 28 23.73 -14.17 9.03
CA SER A 28 23.76 -12.73 9.14
C SER A 28 23.37 -12.10 7.81
N LEU A 29 22.63 -10.98 7.86
CA LEU A 29 22.34 -10.14 6.69
C LEU A 29 23.36 -9.01 6.65
N THR A 30 23.86 -8.71 5.44
CA THR A 30 24.82 -7.61 5.25
C THR A 30 24.36 -6.73 4.09
N SER A 31 24.33 -5.43 4.34
CA SER A 31 24.27 -4.38 3.32
C SER A 31 25.62 -3.73 3.15
N ALA A 32 25.74 -2.74 2.26
CA ALA A 32 26.96 -1.96 2.11
C ALA A 32 27.39 -1.22 3.41
N GLU A 33 26.39 -0.90 4.26
CA GLU A 33 26.60 0.00 5.42
C GLU A 33 26.44 -0.71 6.77
N ARG A 34 25.73 -1.85 6.81
CA ARG A 34 25.34 -2.49 8.08
C ARG A 34 25.29 -4.01 7.97
N THR A 35 25.63 -4.68 9.07
CA THR A 35 25.44 -6.12 9.27
C THR A 35 24.47 -6.36 10.40
N TRP A 36 23.48 -7.23 10.18
CA TRP A 36 22.55 -7.73 11.18
C TRP A 36 22.88 -9.19 11.46
N PRO A 37 23.50 -9.48 12.63
CA PRO A 37 23.91 -10.85 12.97
C PRO A 37 22.67 -11.74 13.18
N SER A 38 22.74 -12.98 12.71
CA SER A 38 21.71 -14.02 12.91
C SER A 38 20.28 -13.58 12.54
N ALA A 39 20.15 -12.70 11.55
CA ALA A 39 18.89 -12.07 11.21
C ALA A 39 18.03 -12.87 10.21
N ALA A 40 18.57 -13.94 9.63
CA ALA A 40 17.83 -14.78 8.69
C ALA A 40 18.02 -16.25 9.00
N ARG A 41 16.96 -17.03 8.82
CA ARG A 41 16.95 -18.49 9.00
C ARG A 41 16.59 -19.14 7.68
N VAL A 42 17.47 -20.02 7.19
CA VAL A 42 17.23 -20.82 5.99
C VAL A 42 16.89 -22.24 6.43
N TYR A 43 15.81 -22.79 5.91
CA TYR A 43 15.37 -24.15 6.19
C TYR A 43 15.98 -25.12 5.17
N ASP A 44 16.71 -26.12 5.65
CA ASP A 44 17.40 -27.11 4.81
C ASP A 44 16.54 -28.34 4.53
N SER A 45 15.52 -28.59 5.38
CA SER A 45 14.67 -29.76 5.25
C SER A 45 13.26 -29.51 5.80
N GLY A 46 12.34 -30.45 5.57
CA GLY A 46 10.96 -30.38 6.01
C GLY A 46 10.03 -29.64 5.03
N PRO A 47 8.77 -29.38 5.42
CA PRO A 47 7.76 -28.79 4.55
C PRO A 47 8.09 -27.39 4.01
N VAL A 48 9.00 -26.70 4.68
CA VAL A 48 9.42 -25.34 4.32
C VAL A 48 10.89 -25.29 3.84
N ALA A 49 11.44 -26.42 3.40
CA ALA A 49 12.80 -26.47 2.85
C ALA A 49 12.99 -25.47 1.72
N GLY A 50 14.12 -24.77 1.71
CA GLY A 50 14.44 -23.72 0.76
C GLY A 50 13.82 -22.35 1.08
N SER A 51 12.92 -22.26 2.08
CA SER A 51 12.38 -20.98 2.53
C SER A 51 13.35 -20.24 3.44
N VAL A 52 13.24 -18.92 3.41
CA VAL A 52 13.97 -18.02 4.31
C VAL A 52 12.97 -17.34 5.23
N ARG A 53 13.22 -17.38 6.54
CA ARG A 53 12.53 -16.59 7.55
C ARG A 53 13.48 -15.55 8.10
N PHE A 54 13.05 -14.31 8.13
CA PHE A 54 13.76 -13.28 8.88
C PHE A 54 13.39 -13.34 10.36
N GLU A 55 14.38 -13.20 11.22
CA GLU A 55 14.16 -13.14 12.68
C GLU A 55 13.59 -11.77 13.01
N TRP A 56 12.38 -11.77 13.60
CA TRP A 56 11.59 -10.55 13.82
C TRP A 56 12.35 -9.47 14.59
N ASP A 57 12.95 -9.87 15.71
CA ASP A 57 13.63 -8.95 16.62
C ASP A 57 14.99 -8.44 16.11
N ALA A 58 15.50 -9.01 15.01
CA ALA A 58 16.78 -8.61 14.45
C ALA A 58 16.66 -7.44 13.46
N LEU A 59 15.46 -7.08 13.04
CA LEU A 59 15.18 -6.11 11.97
C LEU A 59 14.11 -5.11 12.41
N ASP A 60 14.17 -3.91 11.85
CA ASP A 60 13.07 -2.96 11.91
C ASP A 60 12.11 -3.23 10.74
N TRP A 61 10.83 -3.36 11.03
CA TRP A 61 9.80 -3.73 10.06
C TRP A 61 8.87 -2.58 9.79
N PHE A 62 8.59 -2.36 8.51
CA PHE A 62 7.67 -1.32 8.07
C PHE A 62 6.70 -1.87 7.04
N GLU A 63 5.48 -1.37 7.06
CA GLU A 63 4.53 -1.47 5.96
C GLU A 63 4.31 -0.05 5.45
N GLU A 64 4.75 0.23 4.22
CA GLU A 64 4.96 1.58 3.69
C GLU A 64 5.86 2.39 4.64
N ASP A 65 5.39 3.48 5.23
CA ASP A 65 6.13 4.33 6.17
C ASP A 65 5.80 4.06 7.65
N GLU A 66 4.93 3.08 7.92
CA GLU A 66 4.47 2.80 9.28
C GLU A 66 5.23 1.62 9.89
N PRO A 67 5.78 1.78 11.10
CA PRO A 67 6.47 0.68 11.78
C PRO A 67 5.49 -0.43 12.17
N LEU A 68 5.88 -1.66 11.93
CA LEU A 68 5.14 -2.82 12.39
C LEU A 68 5.54 -3.18 13.84
N ILE A 69 4.54 -3.38 14.68
CA ILE A 69 4.73 -3.70 16.10
C ILE A 69 4.31 -5.16 16.32
N LEU A 70 5.19 -5.95 16.93
CA LEU A 70 4.97 -7.32 17.38
C LEU A 70 4.88 -8.38 16.27
N HIS A 71 4.09 -8.19 15.22
CA HIS A 71 3.95 -9.10 14.08
C HIS A 71 3.31 -8.40 12.89
N PRO A 72 3.41 -8.95 11.65
CA PRO A 72 2.71 -8.43 10.49
C PRO A 72 1.20 -8.37 10.71
N ARG A 73 0.54 -7.39 10.10
CA ARG A 73 -0.93 -7.30 10.12
C ARG A 73 -1.55 -8.47 9.34
N ASN A 74 -2.77 -8.85 9.72
CA ASN A 74 -3.48 -9.92 9.04
C ASN A 74 -3.90 -9.47 7.63
N PRO A 75 -3.41 -10.12 6.54
CA PRO A 75 -3.75 -9.73 5.18
C PRO A 75 -5.16 -10.18 4.75
N TYR A 76 -5.83 -11.04 5.52
CA TYR A 76 -7.11 -11.64 5.14
C TYR A 76 -8.33 -10.90 5.70
N VAL A 77 -8.14 -10.10 6.74
CA VAL A 77 -9.23 -9.29 7.33
C VAL A 77 -8.61 -7.97 7.77
N ARG A 78 -8.75 -6.92 6.93
CA ARG A 78 -8.22 -5.61 7.29
C ARG A 78 -9.04 -4.49 6.66
N VAL A 79 -9.13 -3.37 7.35
CA VAL A 79 -9.33 -2.03 6.83
C VAL A 79 -8.25 -1.18 7.48
N ASP A 80 -7.34 -0.64 6.71
CA ASP A 80 -6.12 -0.05 7.23
C ASP A 80 -5.64 1.10 6.36
N SER A 81 -5.24 2.19 6.96
CA SER A 81 -4.76 3.38 6.26
C SER A 81 -3.35 3.72 6.70
N LEU A 82 -2.40 3.69 5.76
CA LEU A 82 -0.97 3.85 5.99
C LEU A 82 -0.43 5.05 5.22
N ARG A 83 0.41 5.84 5.87
CA ARG A 83 1.19 6.87 5.20
C ARG A 83 2.24 6.24 4.31
N SER A 84 2.52 6.87 3.18
CA SER A 84 3.50 6.38 2.23
C SER A 84 4.22 7.55 1.56
N HIS A 85 5.44 7.32 1.10
CA HIS A 85 6.22 8.28 0.29
C HIS A 85 6.29 7.88 -1.19
N ARG A 86 5.45 6.94 -1.63
CA ARG A 86 5.36 6.58 -3.04
C ARG A 86 4.91 7.76 -3.88
N HIS A 87 5.46 7.86 -5.08
CA HIS A 87 4.97 8.79 -6.08
C HIS A 87 3.69 8.25 -6.71
N ILE A 88 2.57 8.93 -6.50
CA ILE A 88 1.27 8.60 -7.08
C ILE A 88 0.89 9.67 -8.07
N ARG A 89 0.51 9.26 -9.29
CA ARG A 89 -0.06 10.12 -10.31
C ARG A 89 -1.35 9.51 -10.84
N VAL A 90 -2.38 10.34 -10.99
CA VAL A 90 -3.72 9.95 -11.44
C VAL A 90 -4.06 10.72 -12.71
N GLU A 91 -4.46 10.00 -13.75
CA GLU A 91 -4.82 10.59 -15.05
C GLU A 91 -6.16 10.07 -15.56
N LEU A 92 -6.84 10.90 -16.34
CA LEU A 92 -7.99 10.50 -17.14
C LEU A 92 -7.94 11.22 -18.50
N ASP A 93 -8.01 10.45 -19.58
CA ASP A 93 -7.94 10.96 -20.96
C ASP A 93 -6.73 11.89 -21.22
N GLY A 94 -5.59 11.56 -20.63
CA GLY A 94 -4.35 12.33 -20.74
C GLY A 94 -4.29 13.60 -19.88
N VAL A 95 -5.33 13.87 -19.08
CA VAL A 95 -5.36 14.97 -18.11
C VAL A 95 -4.88 14.47 -16.76
N VAL A 96 -3.86 15.11 -16.18
CA VAL A 96 -3.40 14.83 -14.83
C VAL A 96 -4.37 15.46 -13.84
N LEU A 97 -4.97 14.63 -12.97
CA LEU A 97 -5.94 15.05 -11.96
C LEU A 97 -5.33 15.15 -10.56
N ALA A 98 -4.28 14.39 -10.30
CA ALA A 98 -3.57 14.47 -9.03
C ALA A 98 -2.14 13.94 -9.17
N GLU A 99 -1.22 14.52 -8.39
CA GLU A 99 0.16 14.03 -8.31
C GLU A 99 0.74 14.33 -6.94
N THR A 100 1.22 13.30 -6.23
CA THR A 100 1.71 13.44 -4.84
C THR A 100 2.87 12.51 -4.53
N HIS A 101 3.67 12.86 -3.52
CA HIS A 101 4.69 12.03 -2.89
C HIS A 101 4.37 11.70 -1.41
N SER A 102 3.17 12.03 -0.95
CA SER A 102 2.74 11.81 0.42
C SER A 102 1.31 11.27 0.51
N PRO A 103 0.98 10.20 -0.24
CA PRO A 103 -0.34 9.60 -0.19
C PRO A 103 -0.59 8.89 1.15
N VAL A 104 -1.88 8.68 1.45
CA VAL A 104 -2.31 7.66 2.41
C VAL A 104 -2.90 6.50 1.63
N LEU A 105 -2.35 5.31 1.79
CA LEU A 105 -2.82 4.09 1.17
C LEU A 105 -3.85 3.42 2.07
N LEU A 106 -5.04 3.19 1.54
CA LEU A 106 -6.09 2.44 2.21
C LEU A 106 -6.14 1.02 1.68
N PHE A 107 -5.90 0.07 2.56
CA PHE A 107 -5.99 -1.37 2.30
C PHE A 107 -7.29 -1.90 2.89
N GLU A 108 -8.13 -2.48 2.05
CA GLU A 108 -9.42 -3.07 2.44
C GLU A 108 -9.53 -4.47 1.85
N THR A 109 -9.89 -5.44 2.68
CA THR A 109 -10.01 -6.84 2.25
C THR A 109 -10.96 -6.97 1.06
N GLY A 110 -10.50 -7.61 -0.01
CA GLY A 110 -11.28 -7.85 -1.22
C GLY A 110 -11.40 -6.66 -2.17
N LEU A 111 -10.77 -5.51 -1.86
CA LEU A 111 -10.75 -4.33 -2.72
C LEU A 111 -9.31 -3.95 -3.12
N PRO A 112 -9.12 -3.26 -4.24
CA PRO A 112 -7.82 -2.71 -4.61
C PRO A 112 -7.39 -1.64 -3.61
N THR A 113 -6.09 -1.47 -3.43
CA THR A 113 -5.53 -0.37 -2.66
C THR A 113 -6.05 0.96 -3.20
N ARG A 114 -6.66 1.79 -2.32
CA ARG A 114 -7.07 3.15 -2.66
C ARG A 114 -6.00 4.13 -2.24
N PHE A 115 -5.70 5.07 -3.11
CA PHE A 115 -4.71 6.12 -2.89
C PHE A 115 -5.45 7.39 -2.51
N TYR A 116 -5.30 7.82 -1.26
CA TYR A 116 -5.85 9.07 -0.77
C TYR A 116 -4.79 10.16 -0.87
N ILE A 117 -5.16 11.26 -1.50
CA ILE A 117 -4.26 12.35 -1.92
C ILE A 117 -4.74 13.63 -1.25
N ASP A 118 -3.82 14.42 -0.71
CA ASP A 118 -4.15 15.73 -0.14
C ASP A 118 -4.81 16.62 -1.20
N ARG A 119 -5.80 17.43 -0.79
CA ARG A 119 -6.52 18.33 -1.71
C ARG A 119 -5.61 19.32 -2.42
N THR A 120 -4.49 19.68 -1.82
CA THR A 120 -3.49 20.58 -2.41
C THR A 120 -2.73 19.97 -3.60
N ASP A 121 -2.71 18.65 -3.69
CA ASP A 121 -2.07 17.87 -4.76
C ASP A 121 -3.08 17.42 -5.83
N VAL A 122 -4.33 17.94 -5.79
CA VAL A 122 -5.41 17.64 -6.74
C VAL A 122 -5.72 18.83 -7.63
N GLU A 123 -5.77 18.60 -8.94
CA GLU A 123 -6.18 19.59 -9.94
C GLU A 123 -7.69 19.58 -10.12
N PHE A 124 -8.35 20.61 -9.61
CA PHE A 124 -9.81 20.73 -9.59
C PHE A 124 -10.43 21.35 -10.85
N SER A 125 -9.62 21.88 -11.77
CA SER A 125 -10.16 22.60 -12.96
C SER A 125 -11.07 21.73 -13.84
N HIS A 126 -10.90 20.40 -13.77
CA HIS A 126 -11.73 19.43 -14.49
C HIS A 126 -12.70 18.65 -13.58
N LEU A 127 -12.81 19.02 -12.29
CA LEU A 127 -13.60 18.30 -11.30
C LEU A 127 -14.77 19.16 -10.81
N GLU A 128 -16.00 18.79 -11.19
CA GLU A 128 -17.21 19.43 -10.72
C GLU A 128 -17.82 18.65 -9.55
N PRO A 129 -18.18 19.31 -8.42
CA PRO A 129 -18.87 18.63 -7.33
C PRO A 129 -20.18 18.01 -7.80
N SER A 130 -20.45 16.78 -7.36
CA SER A 130 -21.73 16.11 -7.58
C SER A 130 -22.55 16.04 -6.28
N LYS A 131 -23.83 15.67 -6.41
CA LYS A 131 -24.72 15.49 -5.26
C LYS A 131 -24.73 14.06 -4.72
N THR A 132 -23.87 13.20 -5.25
CA THR A 132 -23.76 11.80 -4.84
C THR A 132 -23.28 11.71 -3.40
N GLU A 133 -23.90 10.84 -2.64
CA GLU A 133 -23.52 10.46 -1.28
C GLU A 133 -23.50 8.94 -1.19
N SER A 134 -22.52 8.38 -0.51
CA SER A 134 -22.47 6.95 -0.21
C SER A 134 -22.13 6.69 1.25
N VAL A 135 -22.52 5.52 1.73
CA VAL A 135 -22.29 5.08 3.10
C VAL A 135 -21.46 3.80 3.07
N CYS A 136 -20.38 3.79 3.85
CA CYS A 136 -19.57 2.62 4.09
C CYS A 136 -19.52 2.30 5.59
N PRO A 137 -19.81 1.06 6.03
CA PRO A 137 -19.82 0.73 7.45
C PRO A 137 -18.42 0.83 8.10
N TYR A 138 -17.35 0.87 7.31
CA TYR A 138 -15.97 0.94 7.78
C TYR A 138 -15.33 2.33 7.65
N LYS A 139 -15.86 3.20 6.77
CA LYS A 139 -15.28 4.51 6.48
C LYS A 139 -16.20 5.67 6.89
N GLY A 140 -17.49 5.42 6.99
CA GLY A 140 -18.51 6.43 7.30
C GLY A 140 -19.27 6.92 6.06
N ILE A 141 -19.69 8.18 6.08
CA ILE A 141 -20.45 8.82 5.00
C ILE A 141 -19.49 9.69 4.19
N THR A 142 -19.56 9.60 2.87
CA THR A 142 -18.78 10.47 1.98
C THR A 142 -19.24 11.92 2.13
N SER A 143 -18.27 12.84 2.19
CA SER A 143 -18.55 14.28 2.30
C SER A 143 -18.72 14.95 0.94
N ALA A 144 -18.12 14.37 -0.10
CA ALA A 144 -18.18 14.89 -1.46
C ALA A 144 -17.88 13.81 -2.48
N TYR A 145 -18.41 14.03 -3.69
CA TYR A 145 -18.03 13.34 -4.93
C TYR A 145 -17.75 14.36 -6.02
N TRP A 146 -16.95 13.96 -7.02
CA TRP A 146 -16.63 14.79 -8.17
C TRP A 146 -16.81 14.04 -9.48
N THR A 147 -17.40 14.76 -10.44
CA THR A 147 -17.53 14.37 -11.85
C THR A 147 -16.42 15.05 -12.64
N PHE A 148 -15.72 14.30 -13.46
CA PHE A 148 -14.75 14.87 -14.42
C PHE A 148 -15.47 15.40 -15.66
N ARG A 149 -15.01 16.61 -16.11
CA ARG A 149 -15.42 17.19 -17.39
C ARG A 149 -14.23 17.71 -18.15
N ASN A 150 -14.19 17.39 -19.43
CA ASN A 150 -13.23 17.94 -20.38
C ASN A 150 -13.86 18.03 -21.76
N GLY A 151 -14.30 19.22 -22.19
CA GLY A 151 -15.13 19.41 -23.38
C GLY A 151 -16.43 18.61 -23.30
N ASP A 152 -16.66 17.73 -24.25
CA ASP A 152 -17.85 16.85 -24.30
C ASP A 152 -17.71 15.58 -23.44
N ALA A 153 -16.50 15.26 -22.96
CA ALA A 153 -16.25 14.11 -22.12
C ALA A 153 -16.75 14.35 -20.70
N VAL A 154 -17.61 13.46 -20.21
CA VAL A 154 -18.18 13.51 -18.84
C VAL A 154 -18.08 12.14 -18.20
N TYR A 155 -17.36 12.06 -17.09
CA TYR A 155 -17.22 10.86 -16.28
C TYR A 155 -17.76 11.12 -14.89
N PRO A 156 -18.95 10.59 -14.56
CA PRO A 156 -19.59 10.88 -13.29
C PRO A 156 -18.91 10.17 -12.12
N ASP A 157 -18.85 10.86 -10.99
CA ASP A 157 -18.45 10.33 -9.70
C ASP A 157 -17.15 9.53 -9.74
N ILE A 158 -16.08 10.14 -10.28
CA ILE A 158 -14.78 9.48 -10.44
C ILE A 158 -13.90 9.63 -9.20
N ALA A 159 -14.22 10.57 -8.30
CA ALA A 159 -13.47 10.83 -7.09
C ALA A 159 -14.42 11.10 -5.92
N TRP A 160 -13.94 10.84 -4.70
CA TRP A 160 -14.69 11.08 -3.46
C TRP A 160 -13.79 11.48 -2.30
N ALA A 161 -14.40 11.99 -1.23
CA ALA A 161 -13.75 12.30 0.03
C ALA A 161 -14.59 11.92 1.25
N TYR A 162 -13.91 11.73 2.38
CA TYR A 162 -14.48 11.66 3.72
C TYR A 162 -13.85 12.77 4.57
N ASP A 163 -14.59 13.82 4.91
CA ASP A 163 -14.09 14.86 5.81
C ASP A 163 -14.13 14.40 7.27
N TYR A 164 -15.08 13.53 7.59
CA TYR A 164 -15.29 12.97 8.93
C TYR A 164 -15.35 11.44 8.87
N PRO A 165 -14.24 10.76 8.52
CA PRO A 165 -14.23 9.30 8.48
C PRO A 165 -14.36 8.69 9.87
N LEU A 166 -14.68 7.39 9.93
CA LEU A 166 -14.62 6.65 11.18
C LEU A 166 -13.19 6.61 11.72
N ARG A 167 -13.06 6.40 13.02
CA ARG A 167 -11.79 6.48 13.77
C ARG A 167 -10.70 5.56 13.18
N GLU A 168 -11.11 4.38 12.74
CA GLU A 168 -10.20 3.35 12.21
C GLU A 168 -9.46 3.81 10.94
N VAL A 169 -10.04 4.72 10.21
CA VAL A 169 -9.46 5.28 8.97
C VAL A 169 -9.27 6.80 9.05
N ALA A 170 -9.15 7.35 10.26
CA ALA A 170 -8.94 8.77 10.49
C ALA A 170 -7.83 9.42 9.62
N PRO A 171 -6.72 8.73 9.26
CA PRO A 171 -5.69 9.33 8.40
C PRO A 171 -6.16 9.79 7.03
N ILE A 172 -7.31 9.31 6.51
CA ILE A 172 -7.84 9.75 5.20
C ILE A 172 -8.73 11.01 5.29
N ALA A 173 -8.92 11.58 6.47
CA ALA A 173 -9.81 12.71 6.67
C ALA A 173 -9.46 13.88 5.75
N GLY A 174 -10.47 14.36 4.98
CA GLY A 174 -10.32 15.47 4.03
C GLY A 174 -9.54 15.19 2.76
N MET A 175 -8.93 14.01 2.63
CA MET A 175 -8.19 13.61 1.43
C MET A 175 -9.15 13.09 0.34
N ILE A 176 -8.65 13.07 -0.90
CA ILE A 176 -9.41 12.65 -2.08
C ILE A 176 -8.88 11.33 -2.59
N ALA A 177 -9.77 10.40 -2.90
CA ALA A 177 -9.48 9.17 -3.60
C ALA A 177 -10.18 9.14 -4.96
N PHE A 178 -9.59 8.36 -5.89
CA PHE A 178 -10.10 8.16 -7.24
C PHE A 178 -10.40 6.68 -7.48
N TYR A 179 -11.37 6.37 -8.35
CA TYR A 179 -11.68 4.99 -8.72
C TYR A 179 -10.59 4.40 -9.61
N ASN A 180 -9.79 3.48 -9.07
CA ASN A 180 -8.78 2.72 -9.83
C ASN A 180 -9.37 2.02 -11.06
N GLU A 181 -10.65 1.71 -11.02
CA GLU A 181 -11.40 1.03 -12.09
C GLU A 181 -11.61 1.93 -13.30
N LYS A 182 -11.64 3.25 -13.08
CA LYS A 182 -12.06 4.24 -14.09
C LYS A 182 -10.90 5.10 -14.61
N LEU A 183 -9.82 5.21 -13.85
CA LEU A 183 -8.70 6.10 -14.13
C LEU A 183 -7.38 5.35 -14.31
N ASP A 184 -6.41 6.02 -14.91
CA ASP A 184 -5.05 5.53 -15.01
C ASP A 184 -4.26 6.00 -13.78
N ILE A 185 -3.78 5.04 -13.00
CA ILE A 185 -3.00 5.29 -11.79
C ILE A 185 -1.58 4.79 -12.01
N PHE A 186 -0.63 5.66 -11.72
CA PHE A 186 0.79 5.36 -11.79
C PHE A 186 1.36 5.37 -10.37
N VAL A 187 2.12 4.36 -10.04
CA VAL A 187 2.85 4.23 -8.77
C VAL A 187 4.33 4.11 -9.07
N ASP A 188 5.12 5.05 -8.57
CA ASP A 188 6.57 5.12 -8.82
C ASP A 188 6.92 5.08 -10.32
N GLY A 189 6.07 5.71 -11.15
CA GLY A 189 6.19 5.77 -12.61
C GLY A 189 5.69 4.54 -13.35
N ALA A 190 5.26 3.47 -12.66
CA ALA A 190 4.68 2.29 -13.28
C ALA A 190 3.14 2.40 -13.32
N SER A 191 2.54 2.20 -14.49
CA SER A 191 1.08 2.14 -14.64
C SER A 191 0.52 0.90 -13.96
N LEU A 192 -0.52 1.08 -13.15
CA LEU A 192 -1.29 -0.04 -12.60
C LEU A 192 -2.37 -0.49 -13.58
N PRO A 193 -2.63 -1.80 -13.69
CA PRO A 193 -3.79 -2.28 -14.42
C PRO A 193 -5.07 -1.81 -13.71
N ARG A 194 -6.08 -1.39 -14.49
CA ARG A 194 -7.39 -1.09 -13.92
C ARG A 194 -8.01 -2.37 -13.36
N PRO A 195 -8.33 -2.43 -12.06
CA PRO A 195 -8.91 -3.63 -11.47
C PRO A 195 -10.36 -3.81 -11.90
N HIS A 196 -10.82 -5.05 -11.87
CA HIS A 196 -12.24 -5.37 -12.05
C HIS A 196 -12.86 -5.66 -10.69
N THR A 197 -13.79 -4.82 -10.26
CA THR A 197 -14.43 -4.90 -8.94
C THR A 197 -15.94 -4.68 -9.06
N ILE A 198 -16.64 -4.64 -7.94
CA ILE A 198 -18.07 -4.29 -7.89
C ILE A 198 -18.36 -2.84 -8.32
N PHE A 199 -17.33 -2.02 -8.51
CA PHE A 199 -17.42 -0.60 -8.92
C PHE A 199 -17.08 -0.40 -10.41
N THR A 200 -16.87 -1.48 -11.17
CA THR A 200 -16.57 -1.45 -12.61
C THR A 200 -17.83 -1.27 -13.45
#